data_b79d68e448cc16f88c4ef8ed01a82f19
#
_entry.id   b79d68e448cc16f88c4ef8ed01a82f19
#
_cell.length_a   1.000
_cell.length_b   1.000
_cell.length_c   1.000
_cell.angle_alpha   90.00
_cell.angle_beta   90.00
_cell.angle_gamma   90.00
#
_symmetry.space_group_name_H-M   'P 1'
#
loop_
_entity.id
_entity.type
_entity.pdbx_description
1 polymer ?
#
loop_
_entity_poly.entity_id
_entity_poly.type
_entity_poly.pdbx_seq_one_letter_code
_entity_poly.pdbx_strand_id
1 'polypeptide(L)'
;MKVQLKNIICTTDFSEISNQAVVFGVALAKELGAKLYLCHVIDLSTVAMYGEGFSDPLGQERRTTNYAYEHLRGLIDDPSIEWEALTPMGHTADEIAHAAEEKNADLVISATHGRSGLKRFVLGSVTERLMRTLPCPLFVVRGLERDYTADVNGGLGFHSILVGCDFSSDSALAFQYGLSLAQEFQSEVHLAHVIEPAVYKDLLKPAKEEKEDLQQDLRKKLREKLTGMVPEEADNWCTPKTALLAGHPHEELTKYAVVHDIDLIVLGVRGHSLVETLFVGSTTDRVVRQAPCPVLSVRATANSVKEEPGT
;
A
#
# COMPACT_ATOMS: atom_id res chain seq x y z
N MET A 1 10.56 14.83 7.59
CA MET A 1 9.96 15.38 6.33
C MET A 1 8.53 14.84 6.26
N LYS A 2 7.51 15.70 6.11
CA LYS A 2 6.11 15.27 6.00
C LYS A 2 5.82 14.88 4.53
N VAL A 3 5.38 13.66 4.30
CA VAL A 3 4.93 13.22 2.97
C VAL A 3 3.62 13.93 2.65
N GLN A 4 3.54 14.53 1.46
CA GLN A 4 2.33 15.20 0.99
C GLN A 4 1.69 14.35 -0.12
N LEU A 5 0.44 13.98 0.05
CA LEU A 5 -0.36 13.28 -0.95
C LEU A 5 -1.35 14.28 -1.54
N LYS A 6 -1.04 14.83 -2.72
CA LYS A 6 -1.85 15.86 -3.40
C LYS A 6 -2.65 15.31 -4.56
N ASN A 7 -2.13 14.27 -5.24
CA ASN A 7 -2.73 13.64 -6.40
C ASN A 7 -2.92 12.16 -6.11
N ILE A 8 -4.15 11.72 -5.96
CA ILE A 8 -4.50 10.34 -5.66
C ILE A 8 -5.23 9.73 -6.86
N ILE A 9 -4.72 8.62 -7.41
CA ILE A 9 -5.45 7.84 -8.41
C ILE A 9 -6.11 6.66 -7.70
N CYS A 10 -7.42 6.52 -7.84
CA CYS A 10 -8.17 5.36 -7.38
C CYS A 10 -8.69 4.56 -8.56
N THR A 11 -8.35 3.27 -8.63
CA THR A 11 -8.71 2.40 -9.74
C THR A 11 -9.96 1.58 -9.43
N THR A 12 -10.86 1.44 -10.42
CA THR A 12 -12.05 0.60 -10.29
C THR A 12 -12.35 -0.15 -11.60
N ASP A 13 -12.82 -1.39 -11.48
CA ASP A 13 -13.44 -2.16 -12.55
C ASP A 13 -14.96 -2.28 -12.35
N PHE A 14 -15.53 -1.44 -11.47
CA PHE A 14 -16.92 -1.42 -11.05
C PHE A 14 -17.38 -2.68 -10.30
N SER A 15 -16.48 -3.55 -9.86
CA SER A 15 -16.82 -4.62 -8.92
C SER A 15 -17.05 -4.06 -7.52
N GLU A 16 -17.78 -4.80 -6.70
CA GLU A 16 -18.04 -4.41 -5.31
C GLU A 16 -16.75 -4.15 -4.51
N ILE A 17 -15.72 -5.01 -4.70
CA ILE A 17 -14.43 -4.89 -4.00
C ILE A 17 -13.67 -3.66 -4.49
N SER A 18 -13.65 -3.38 -5.80
CA SER A 18 -12.99 -2.19 -6.32
C SER A 18 -13.71 -0.90 -5.92
N ASN A 19 -15.03 -0.95 -5.75
CA ASN A 19 -15.80 0.19 -5.24
C ASN A 19 -15.50 0.48 -3.77
N GLN A 20 -15.13 -0.53 -2.96
CA GLN A 20 -14.60 -0.27 -1.61
C GLN A 20 -13.28 0.52 -1.65
N ALA A 21 -12.41 0.26 -2.64
CA ALA A 21 -11.21 1.06 -2.84
C ALA A 21 -11.54 2.53 -3.15
N VAL A 22 -12.64 2.80 -3.89
CA VAL A 22 -13.11 4.17 -4.14
C VAL A 22 -13.52 4.87 -2.85
N VAL A 23 -14.17 4.18 -1.92
CA VAL A 23 -14.52 4.74 -0.60
C VAL A 23 -13.28 5.23 0.14
N PHE A 24 -12.20 4.42 0.15
CA PHE A 24 -10.91 4.86 0.71
C PHE A 24 -10.31 6.05 -0.04
N GLY A 25 -10.39 6.04 -1.38
CA GLY A 25 -9.89 7.13 -2.21
C GLY A 25 -10.58 8.46 -1.91
N VAL A 26 -11.91 8.42 -1.81
CA VAL A 26 -12.75 9.58 -1.45
C VAL A 26 -12.41 10.10 -0.06
N ALA A 27 -12.33 9.20 0.93
CA ALA A 27 -12.04 9.56 2.31
C ALA A 27 -10.62 10.14 2.48
N LEU A 28 -9.61 9.52 1.86
CA LEU A 28 -8.24 10.04 1.88
C LEU A 28 -8.12 11.40 1.16
N ALA A 29 -8.77 11.55 0.00
CA ALA A 29 -8.75 12.81 -0.73
C ALA A 29 -9.36 13.95 0.08
N LYS A 30 -10.46 13.68 0.78
CA LYS A 30 -11.14 14.64 1.64
C LYS A 30 -10.27 15.04 2.83
N GLU A 31 -9.70 14.09 3.55
CA GLU A 31 -8.89 14.33 4.75
C GLU A 31 -7.61 15.08 4.42
N LEU A 32 -6.95 14.71 3.32
CA LEU A 32 -5.67 15.27 2.91
C LEU A 32 -5.80 16.53 2.04
N GLY A 33 -7.01 16.91 1.63
CA GLY A 33 -7.23 17.99 0.67
C GLY A 33 -6.61 17.69 -0.69
N ALA A 34 -6.61 16.42 -1.11
CA ALA A 34 -5.99 15.96 -2.35
C ALA A 34 -6.98 15.93 -3.50
N LYS A 35 -6.49 16.11 -4.73
CA LYS A 35 -7.26 15.85 -5.93
C LYS A 35 -7.35 14.35 -6.19
N LEU A 36 -8.58 13.86 -6.42
CA LEU A 36 -8.87 12.46 -6.70
C LEU A 36 -9.07 12.22 -8.20
N TYR A 37 -8.31 11.27 -8.75
CA TYR A 37 -8.52 10.77 -10.10
C TYR A 37 -9.16 9.38 -10.01
N LEU A 38 -10.39 9.24 -10.49
CA LEU A 38 -11.03 7.93 -10.63
C LEU A 38 -10.68 7.32 -11.98
N CYS A 39 -9.97 6.21 -11.96
CA CYS A 39 -9.47 5.55 -13.16
C CYS A 39 -10.18 4.22 -13.40
N HIS A 40 -10.83 4.12 -14.57
CA HIS A 40 -11.31 2.86 -15.12
C HIS A 40 -10.64 2.61 -16.48
N VAL A 41 -9.84 1.56 -16.59
CA VAL A 41 -9.19 1.21 -17.86
C VAL A 41 -10.11 0.34 -18.71
N ILE A 42 -10.34 0.77 -19.95
CA ILE A 42 -11.09 0.00 -20.94
C ILE A 42 -10.13 -1.00 -21.59
N ASP A 43 -10.23 -2.28 -21.18
CA ASP A 43 -9.35 -3.33 -21.67
C ASP A 43 -9.78 -3.77 -23.08
N LEU A 44 -8.92 -3.51 -24.05
CA LEU A 44 -9.14 -3.84 -25.46
C LEU A 44 -9.25 -5.34 -25.72
N SER A 45 -8.65 -6.19 -24.89
CA SER A 45 -8.76 -7.64 -25.01
C SER A 45 -10.19 -8.12 -24.80
N THR A 46 -10.92 -7.47 -23.89
CA THR A 46 -12.34 -7.75 -23.63
C THR A 46 -13.23 -7.27 -24.80
N VAL A 47 -12.90 -6.11 -25.37
CA VAL A 47 -13.62 -5.55 -26.52
C VAL A 47 -13.47 -6.45 -27.75
N ALA A 48 -12.29 -7.02 -28.00
CA ALA A 48 -12.03 -7.92 -29.13
C ALA A 48 -12.78 -9.26 -29.03
N MET A 49 -13.07 -9.76 -27.83
CA MET A 49 -13.81 -11.03 -27.64
C MET A 49 -15.32 -10.92 -27.98
N TYR A 50 -15.88 -9.72 -27.98
CA TYR A 50 -17.29 -9.49 -28.37
C TYR A 50 -17.47 -9.14 -29.85
N GLY A 51 -16.43 -9.29 -30.68
CA GLY A 51 -16.28 -8.72 -32.01
C GLY A 51 -16.66 -9.60 -33.18
N GLU A 52 -17.91 -10.05 -33.31
CA GLU A 52 -18.47 -10.37 -34.64
C GLU A 52 -19.53 -9.31 -34.95
N GLY A 53 -19.15 -8.31 -35.80
CA GLY A 53 -20.11 -7.35 -36.32
C GLY A 53 -19.80 -5.86 -36.19
N PHE A 54 -18.53 -5.46 -36.10
CA PHE A 54 -18.18 -4.02 -35.92
C PHE A 54 -18.34 -3.24 -37.25
N SER A 55 -19.50 -2.63 -37.44
CA SER A 55 -19.72 -1.62 -38.50
C SER A 55 -19.31 -0.20 -38.08
N ASP A 56 -19.07 0.08 -36.78
CA ASP A 56 -18.73 1.41 -36.28
C ASP A 56 -17.80 1.34 -35.05
N PRO A 57 -16.48 1.14 -35.22
CA PRO A 57 -15.52 1.09 -34.11
C PRO A 57 -15.45 2.39 -33.28
N LEU A 58 -15.49 3.56 -33.96
CA LEU A 58 -15.41 4.86 -33.30
C LEU A 58 -16.66 5.17 -32.47
N GLY A 59 -17.84 4.77 -32.95
CA GLY A 59 -19.07 4.91 -32.19
C GLY A 59 -19.12 3.99 -30.98
N GLN A 60 -18.49 2.83 -31.06
CA GLN A 60 -18.39 1.91 -29.93
C GLN A 60 -17.43 2.44 -28.86
N GLU A 61 -16.27 2.91 -29.24
CA GLU A 61 -15.31 3.57 -28.34
C GLU A 61 -15.99 4.67 -27.55
N ARG A 62 -16.68 5.60 -28.22
CA ARG A 62 -17.43 6.65 -27.57
C ARG A 62 -18.48 6.15 -26.59
N ARG A 63 -19.25 5.11 -26.95
CA ARG A 63 -20.26 4.51 -26.08
C ARG A 63 -19.65 3.92 -24.83
N THR A 64 -18.52 3.18 -24.98
CA THR A 64 -17.83 2.55 -23.85
C THR A 64 -17.21 3.60 -22.92
N THR A 65 -16.59 4.65 -23.48
CA THR A 65 -16.04 5.75 -22.70
C THR A 65 -17.13 6.51 -21.95
N ASN A 66 -18.26 6.84 -22.62
CA ASN A 66 -19.37 7.51 -21.96
C ASN A 66 -19.99 6.65 -20.85
N TYR A 67 -20.14 5.35 -21.09
CA TYR A 67 -20.63 4.42 -20.08
C TYR A 67 -19.70 4.39 -18.86
N ALA A 68 -18.39 4.28 -19.06
CA ALA A 68 -17.41 4.30 -17.99
C ALA A 68 -17.46 5.63 -17.21
N TYR A 69 -17.52 6.75 -17.92
CA TYR A 69 -17.61 8.08 -17.31
C TYR A 69 -18.86 8.25 -16.42
N GLU A 70 -20.04 7.87 -16.92
CA GLU A 70 -21.27 7.96 -16.14
C GLU A 70 -21.24 7.06 -14.88
N HIS A 71 -20.61 5.87 -14.98
CA HIS A 71 -20.44 4.99 -13.82
C HIS A 71 -19.45 5.57 -12.81
N LEU A 72 -18.32 6.14 -13.25
CA LEU A 72 -17.37 6.80 -12.36
C LEU A 72 -18.03 7.98 -11.64
N ARG A 73 -18.82 8.78 -12.37
CA ARG A 73 -19.54 9.91 -11.80
C ARG A 73 -20.54 9.48 -10.72
N GLY A 74 -21.19 8.32 -10.89
CA GLY A 74 -22.10 7.75 -9.90
C GLY A 74 -21.46 7.23 -8.62
N LEU A 75 -20.11 7.15 -8.56
CA LEU A 75 -19.39 6.68 -7.37
C LEU A 75 -19.05 7.80 -6.38
N ILE A 76 -19.20 9.07 -6.77
CA ILE A 76 -18.88 10.23 -5.92
C ILE A 76 -20.12 11.11 -5.79
N ASP A 77 -20.62 11.23 -4.56
CA ASP A 77 -21.73 12.11 -4.19
C ASP A 77 -21.27 13.35 -3.39
N ASP A 78 -19.99 13.44 -3.01
CA ASP A 78 -19.47 14.54 -2.19
C ASP A 78 -18.95 15.69 -3.07
N PRO A 79 -19.66 16.86 -3.13
CA PRO A 79 -19.26 17.99 -3.95
C PRO A 79 -18.02 18.74 -3.41
N SER A 80 -17.57 18.43 -2.20
CA SER A 80 -16.38 19.05 -1.58
C SER A 80 -15.07 18.51 -2.12
N ILE A 81 -15.11 17.39 -2.86
CA ILE A 81 -13.90 16.71 -3.36
C ILE A 81 -13.62 17.17 -4.79
N GLU A 82 -12.41 17.67 -5.01
CA GLU A 82 -11.93 17.88 -6.37
C GLU A 82 -11.57 16.54 -7.02
N TRP A 83 -12.29 16.17 -8.07
CA TRP A 83 -12.04 14.90 -8.75
C TRP A 83 -12.12 14.99 -10.27
N GLU A 84 -11.49 14.01 -10.94
CA GLU A 84 -11.45 13.88 -12.40
C GLU A 84 -11.58 12.40 -12.80
N ALA A 85 -12.37 12.11 -13.83
CA ALA A 85 -12.48 10.76 -14.38
C ALA A 85 -11.38 10.49 -15.41
N LEU A 86 -10.73 9.33 -15.30
CA LEU A 86 -9.76 8.82 -16.27
C LEU A 86 -10.30 7.52 -16.86
N THR A 87 -10.43 7.46 -18.19
CA THR A 87 -10.92 6.28 -18.92
C THR A 87 -9.97 5.90 -20.06
N PRO A 88 -8.68 5.60 -19.74
CA PRO A 88 -7.73 5.20 -20.77
C PRO A 88 -8.08 3.82 -21.36
N MET A 89 -7.57 3.57 -22.57
CA MET A 89 -7.77 2.30 -23.29
C MET A 89 -6.44 1.58 -23.46
N GLY A 90 -6.36 0.32 -23.03
CA GLY A 90 -5.15 -0.48 -23.17
C GLY A 90 -5.04 -1.60 -22.16
N HIS A 91 -3.80 -1.98 -21.85
CA HIS A 91 -3.53 -2.96 -20.80
C HIS A 91 -3.62 -2.30 -19.42
N THR A 92 -4.53 -2.80 -18.59
CA THR A 92 -4.95 -2.17 -17.34
C THR A 92 -3.79 -1.66 -16.48
N ALA A 93 -2.79 -2.48 -16.19
CA ALA A 93 -1.70 -2.06 -15.31
C ALA A 93 -0.76 -1.03 -15.96
N ASP A 94 -0.56 -1.10 -17.27
CA ASP A 94 0.30 -0.16 -18.01
C ASP A 94 -0.35 1.22 -18.10
N GLU A 95 -1.65 1.24 -18.41
CA GLU A 95 -2.41 2.48 -18.48
C GLU A 95 -2.52 3.18 -17.11
N ILE A 96 -2.67 2.41 -16.03
CA ILE A 96 -2.66 2.98 -14.67
C ILE A 96 -1.28 3.56 -14.34
N ALA A 97 -0.19 2.86 -14.69
CA ALA A 97 1.16 3.37 -14.45
C ALA A 97 1.45 4.64 -15.27
N HIS A 98 1.02 4.68 -16.53
CA HIS A 98 1.12 5.86 -17.39
C HIS A 98 0.32 7.04 -16.84
N ALA A 99 -0.93 6.80 -16.42
CA ALA A 99 -1.75 7.82 -15.77
C ALA A 99 -1.10 8.35 -14.47
N ALA A 100 -0.44 7.47 -13.70
CA ALA A 100 0.28 7.86 -12.49
C ALA A 100 1.46 8.79 -12.80
N GLU A 101 2.19 8.54 -13.88
CA GLU A 101 3.26 9.43 -14.34
C GLU A 101 2.71 10.76 -14.88
N GLU A 102 1.68 10.72 -15.75
CA GLU A 102 1.09 11.92 -16.36
C GLU A 102 0.48 12.87 -15.32
N LYS A 103 -0.24 12.33 -14.34
CA LYS A 103 -0.89 13.13 -13.29
C LYS A 103 0.03 13.43 -12.12
N ASN A 104 1.29 13.00 -12.16
CA ASN A 104 2.22 13.08 -11.03
C ASN A 104 1.57 12.56 -9.75
N ALA A 105 1.03 11.35 -9.80
CA ALA A 105 0.32 10.76 -8.68
C ALA A 105 1.25 10.47 -7.51
N ASP A 106 0.85 10.90 -6.33
CA ASP A 106 1.55 10.63 -5.07
C ASP A 106 1.13 9.30 -4.46
N LEU A 107 -0.03 8.78 -4.88
CA LEU A 107 -0.61 7.52 -4.41
C LEU A 107 -1.52 6.91 -5.47
N VAL A 108 -1.40 5.60 -5.68
CA VAL A 108 -2.40 4.82 -6.40
C VAL A 108 -3.14 3.91 -5.40
N ILE A 109 -4.46 3.89 -5.45
CA ILE A 109 -5.31 3.00 -4.66
C ILE A 109 -5.92 1.96 -5.59
N SER A 110 -5.79 0.69 -5.24
CA SER A 110 -6.32 -0.43 -6.02
C SER A 110 -6.86 -1.54 -5.11
N ALA A 111 -7.84 -2.27 -5.58
CA ALA A 111 -8.31 -3.47 -4.89
C ALA A 111 -7.45 -4.70 -5.23
N THR A 112 -7.41 -5.69 -4.33
CA THR A 112 -6.69 -6.95 -4.58
C THR A 112 -7.28 -7.78 -5.69
N HIS A 113 -8.60 -7.69 -5.94
CA HIS A 113 -9.34 -8.48 -6.92
C HIS A 113 -10.34 -7.60 -7.64
N GLY A 114 -10.58 -7.92 -8.92
CA GLY A 114 -11.64 -7.34 -9.72
C GLY A 114 -12.78 -8.36 -9.94
N ARG A 115 -13.48 -8.21 -11.07
CA ARG A 115 -14.64 -9.03 -11.49
C ARG A 115 -14.40 -10.56 -11.49
N SER A 116 -13.17 -11.03 -11.54
CA SER A 116 -12.86 -12.47 -11.58
C SER A 116 -13.12 -13.23 -10.29
N GLY A 117 -13.35 -12.54 -9.16
CA GLY A 117 -13.87 -13.11 -7.91
C GLY A 117 -13.14 -14.33 -7.33
N LEU A 118 -11.91 -14.61 -7.77
CA LEU A 118 -11.17 -15.81 -7.39
C LEU A 118 -10.62 -15.71 -5.97
N LYS A 119 -11.05 -16.68 -5.18
CA LYS A 119 -10.58 -17.09 -3.84
C LYS A 119 -9.69 -16.13 -3.03
N ARG A 120 -10.06 -15.94 -1.80
CA ARG A 120 -9.55 -15.11 -0.68
C ARG A 120 -8.01 -14.95 -0.52
N PHE A 121 -7.19 -15.65 -1.33
CA PHE A 121 -5.72 -15.68 -1.21
C PHE A 121 -4.96 -15.44 -2.53
N VAL A 122 -5.65 -15.07 -3.60
CA VAL A 122 -5.01 -14.81 -4.89
C VAL A 122 -4.95 -13.30 -5.12
N LEU A 123 -3.76 -12.74 -5.27
CA LEU A 123 -3.58 -11.34 -5.68
C LEU A 123 -3.89 -11.22 -7.18
N GLY A 124 -4.66 -10.22 -7.58
CA GLY A 124 -4.98 -9.95 -8.97
C GLY A 124 -3.72 -9.59 -9.78
N SER A 125 -3.66 -10.03 -11.04
CA SER A 125 -2.52 -9.78 -11.93
C SER A 125 -2.23 -8.29 -12.12
N VAL A 126 -3.26 -7.46 -12.13
CA VAL A 126 -3.13 -6.00 -12.21
C VAL A 126 -2.40 -5.46 -10.98
N THR A 127 -2.89 -5.77 -9.77
CA THR A 127 -2.28 -5.29 -8.51
C THR A 127 -0.85 -5.80 -8.35
N GLU A 128 -0.57 -7.07 -8.71
CA GLU A 128 0.78 -7.62 -8.70
C GLU A 128 1.72 -6.85 -9.65
N ARG A 129 1.25 -6.52 -10.87
CA ARG A 129 2.03 -5.74 -11.83
C ARG A 129 2.22 -4.31 -11.35
N LEU A 130 1.19 -3.65 -10.81
CA LEU A 130 1.28 -2.30 -10.25
C LEU A 130 2.33 -2.20 -9.14
N MET A 131 2.39 -3.17 -8.22
CA MET A 131 3.45 -3.19 -7.19
C MET A 131 4.87 -3.17 -7.77
N ARG A 132 5.05 -3.65 -9.01
CA ARG A 132 6.35 -3.71 -9.69
C ARG A 132 6.65 -2.46 -10.52
N THR A 133 5.64 -1.83 -11.10
CA THR A 133 5.81 -0.83 -12.17
C THR A 133 5.46 0.59 -11.77
N LEU A 134 4.66 0.79 -10.71
CA LEU A 134 4.25 2.14 -10.33
C LEU A 134 5.42 3.02 -9.89
N PRO A 135 5.42 4.31 -10.30
CA PRO A 135 6.41 5.29 -9.87
C PRO A 135 6.18 5.80 -8.44
N CYS A 136 5.00 5.56 -7.88
CA CYS A 136 4.55 6.02 -6.57
C CYS A 136 4.04 4.86 -5.71
N PRO A 137 3.79 5.07 -4.41
CA PRO A 137 3.20 4.08 -3.51
C PRO A 137 1.87 3.52 -4.01
N LEU A 138 1.63 2.25 -3.67
CA LEU A 138 0.38 1.55 -3.95
C LEU A 138 -0.33 1.20 -2.64
N PHE A 139 -1.54 1.72 -2.47
CA PHE A 139 -2.45 1.36 -1.39
C PHE A 139 -3.39 0.26 -1.87
N VAL A 140 -3.29 -0.91 -1.27
CA VAL A 140 -4.06 -2.09 -1.68
C VAL A 140 -5.18 -2.34 -0.69
N VAL A 141 -6.42 -2.26 -1.19
CA VAL A 141 -7.63 -2.56 -0.43
C VAL A 141 -8.05 -4.00 -0.71
N ARG A 142 -8.38 -4.73 0.35
CA ARG A 142 -9.01 -6.05 0.25
C ARG A 142 -10.50 -5.92 0.51
N GLY A 143 -11.29 -6.90 0.07
CA GLY A 143 -12.68 -7.03 0.53
C GLY A 143 -12.69 -7.19 2.05
N LEU A 144 -12.99 -6.11 2.75
CA LEU A 144 -12.84 -6.01 4.20
C LEU A 144 -14.18 -6.31 4.87
N GLU A 145 -14.12 -7.10 5.94
CA GLU A 145 -15.27 -7.33 6.83
C GLU A 145 -15.46 -6.14 7.81
N ARG A 146 -14.44 -5.26 7.93
CA ARG A 146 -14.44 -4.11 8.84
C ARG A 146 -14.84 -2.84 8.12
N ASP A 147 -15.75 -2.09 8.70
CA ASP A 147 -16.14 -0.77 8.21
C ASP A 147 -15.15 0.28 8.70
N TYR A 148 -14.28 0.73 7.80
CA TYR A 148 -13.26 1.75 8.09
C TYR A 148 -13.81 3.18 7.95
N THR A 149 -15.05 3.35 7.48
CA THR A 149 -15.69 4.66 7.30
C THR A 149 -16.45 5.13 8.54
N ALA A 150 -16.56 4.28 9.55
CA ALA A 150 -17.38 4.50 10.73
C ALA A 150 -16.63 5.20 11.88
N ASP A 151 -15.83 6.20 11.62
CA ASP A 151 -15.38 7.08 12.70
C ASP A 151 -16.53 8.00 13.12
N VAL A 152 -16.55 8.40 14.40
CA VAL A 152 -17.63 9.16 15.06
C VAL A 152 -18.01 10.45 14.30
N ASN A 153 -17.12 10.91 13.40
CA ASN A 153 -17.30 12.09 12.53
C ASN A 153 -17.53 11.75 11.05
N GLY A 154 -17.69 10.46 10.68
CA GLY A 154 -17.92 10.04 9.29
C GLY A 154 -16.67 10.14 8.40
N GLY A 155 -15.47 10.23 8.99
CA GLY A 155 -14.16 10.25 8.30
C GLY A 155 -13.47 8.89 8.31
N LEU A 156 -12.42 8.75 7.50
CA LEU A 156 -11.51 7.60 7.54
C LEU A 156 -10.63 7.72 8.79
N GLY A 157 -10.75 6.79 9.73
CA GLY A 157 -9.90 6.74 10.92
C GLY A 157 -8.87 5.61 10.83
N PHE A 158 -7.59 5.94 10.66
CA PHE A 158 -6.52 4.99 10.98
C PHE A 158 -6.07 5.25 12.41
N HIS A 159 -6.50 4.42 13.36
CA HIS A 159 -6.11 4.57 14.78
C HIS A 159 -4.76 3.93 15.06
N SER A 160 -4.41 2.86 14.35
CA SER A 160 -3.18 2.09 14.55
C SER A 160 -2.53 1.71 13.21
N ILE A 161 -1.29 2.15 13.02
CA ILE A 161 -0.50 1.89 11.80
C ILE A 161 0.68 0.99 12.14
N LEU A 162 0.82 -0.15 11.45
CA LEU A 162 1.98 -1.04 11.57
C LEU A 162 2.95 -0.81 10.43
N VAL A 163 4.20 -0.53 10.75
CA VAL A 163 5.29 -0.45 9.76
C VAL A 163 6.24 -1.63 9.93
N GLY A 164 6.37 -2.44 8.89
CA GLY A 164 7.38 -3.50 8.85
C GLY A 164 8.75 -2.95 8.47
N CYS A 165 9.75 -3.21 9.31
CA CYS A 165 11.11 -2.72 9.13
C CYS A 165 12.10 -3.90 8.99
N ASP A 166 12.84 -3.90 7.89
CA ASP A 166 13.99 -4.79 7.67
C ASP A 166 15.31 -4.01 7.59
N PHE A 167 15.27 -2.72 7.91
CA PHE A 167 16.37 -1.77 7.83
C PHE A 167 16.88 -1.50 6.40
N SER A 168 16.12 -1.83 5.37
CA SER A 168 16.38 -1.42 3.99
C SER A 168 15.95 0.03 3.74
N SER A 169 16.39 0.61 2.61
CA SER A 169 15.95 1.94 2.17
C SER A 169 14.44 2.02 1.93
N ASP A 170 13.85 0.97 1.35
CA ASP A 170 12.41 0.92 1.13
C ASP A 170 11.64 0.88 2.46
N SER A 171 12.12 0.14 3.47
CA SER A 171 11.48 0.10 4.79
C SER A 171 11.69 1.40 5.58
N ALA A 172 12.83 2.09 5.40
CA ALA A 172 13.03 3.42 5.98
C ALA A 172 12.06 4.44 5.38
N LEU A 173 11.87 4.41 4.05
CA LEU A 173 10.87 5.25 3.38
C LEU A 173 9.44 4.87 3.81
N ALA A 174 9.12 3.58 3.93
CA ALA A 174 7.84 3.11 4.44
C ALA A 174 7.55 3.66 5.85
N PHE A 175 8.57 3.75 6.70
CA PHE A 175 8.44 4.35 8.02
C PHE A 175 8.12 5.86 7.96
N GLN A 176 8.73 6.60 7.04
CA GLN A 176 8.41 8.01 6.82
C GLN A 176 6.94 8.20 6.39
N TYR A 177 6.43 7.34 5.50
CA TYR A 177 5.01 7.34 5.13
C TYR A 177 4.11 7.01 6.32
N GLY A 178 4.45 5.97 7.09
CA GLY A 178 3.72 5.60 8.30
C GLY A 178 3.65 6.73 9.32
N LEU A 179 4.77 7.40 9.59
CA LEU A 179 4.82 8.56 10.49
C LEU A 179 4.00 9.75 9.95
N SER A 180 4.07 10.03 8.64
CA SER A 180 3.31 11.14 8.05
C SER A 180 1.81 10.91 8.11
N LEU A 181 1.36 9.68 7.85
CA LEU A 181 -0.05 9.31 8.00
C LEU A 181 -0.49 9.34 9.47
N ALA A 182 0.36 8.85 10.38
CA ALA A 182 0.06 8.92 11.81
C ALA A 182 -0.07 10.35 12.33
N GLN A 183 0.72 11.27 11.82
CA GLN A 183 0.60 12.68 12.15
C GLN A 183 -0.73 13.28 11.64
N GLU A 184 -1.17 12.88 10.44
CA GLU A 184 -2.42 13.37 9.87
C GLU A 184 -3.64 12.83 10.61
N PHE A 185 -3.64 11.52 10.90
CA PHE A 185 -4.76 10.82 11.52
C PHE A 185 -4.66 10.71 13.05
N GLN A 186 -3.61 11.25 13.67
CA GLN A 186 -3.32 11.14 15.11
C GLN A 186 -3.29 9.68 15.59
N SER A 187 -2.65 8.81 14.80
CA SER A 187 -2.62 7.36 14.99
C SER A 187 -1.49 6.92 15.91
N GLU A 188 -1.63 5.76 16.55
CA GLU A 188 -0.50 5.00 17.07
C GLU A 188 0.35 4.43 15.92
N VAL A 189 1.69 4.46 16.04
CA VAL A 189 2.61 3.84 15.09
C VAL A 189 3.35 2.69 15.73
N HIS A 190 3.22 1.50 15.14
CA HIS A 190 3.93 0.31 15.56
C HIS A 190 5.05 0.01 14.57
N LEU A 191 6.31 0.23 14.93
CA LEU A 191 7.47 -0.12 14.12
C LEU A 191 7.95 -1.52 14.49
N ALA A 192 7.77 -2.49 13.61
CA ALA A 192 8.07 -3.90 13.88
C ALA A 192 9.22 -4.43 13.03
N HIS A 193 10.17 -5.10 13.68
CA HIS A 193 11.20 -5.91 13.01
C HIS A 193 11.03 -7.37 13.36
N VAL A 194 11.15 -8.27 12.37
CA VAL A 194 11.03 -9.72 12.57
C VAL A 194 12.38 -10.37 12.38
N ILE A 195 12.88 -11.04 13.42
CA ILE A 195 14.11 -11.84 13.35
C ILE A 195 13.75 -13.19 12.73
N GLU A 196 14.31 -13.45 11.55
CA GLU A 196 14.06 -14.71 10.85
C GLU A 196 14.78 -15.91 11.48
N PRO A 197 14.20 -17.13 11.41
CA PRO A 197 14.83 -18.33 11.95
C PRO A 197 16.21 -18.65 11.37
N ALA A 198 16.50 -18.25 10.14
CA ALA A 198 17.80 -18.42 9.50
C ALA A 198 18.91 -17.68 10.25
N VAL A 199 18.64 -16.46 10.74
CA VAL A 199 19.59 -15.67 11.53
C VAL A 199 19.96 -16.41 12.82
N TYR A 200 19.00 -17.07 13.45
CA TYR A 200 19.28 -17.88 14.63
C TYR A 200 20.09 -19.15 14.31
N LYS A 201 19.91 -19.78 13.13
CA LYS A 201 20.64 -21.00 12.75
C LYS A 201 22.13 -20.73 12.56
N ASP A 202 22.50 -19.60 12.03
CA ASP A 202 23.91 -19.21 11.85
C ASP A 202 24.61 -18.91 13.18
N LEU A 203 23.86 -18.46 14.18
CA LEU A 203 24.33 -18.26 15.56
C LEU A 203 24.38 -19.56 16.37
N LEU A 204 23.87 -20.69 15.84
CA LEU A 204 23.74 -21.94 16.58
C LEU A 204 24.99 -22.84 16.57
N LYS A 205 26.11 -22.42 16.01
CA LYS A 205 27.40 -23.18 15.99
C LYS A 205 28.16 -23.22 17.33
N PRO A 206 28.04 -22.25 18.26
CA PRO A 206 28.71 -22.29 19.56
C PRO A 206 27.97 -23.15 20.64
N ALA A 207 28.58 -23.35 21.80
CA ALA A 207 28.04 -24.12 22.95
C ALA A 207 26.76 -23.46 23.53
N LYS A 208 25.93 -24.28 24.27
CA LYS A 208 24.58 -23.84 24.66
C LYS A 208 24.50 -22.55 25.48
N GLU A 209 25.44 -22.34 26.41
CA GLU A 209 25.46 -21.14 27.28
C GLU A 209 25.87 -19.87 26.53
N GLU A 210 26.84 -19.96 25.60
CA GLU A 210 27.21 -18.84 24.72
C GLU A 210 26.10 -18.44 23.75
N LYS A 211 25.14 -19.31 23.46
CA LYS A 211 24.00 -19.04 22.58
C LYS A 211 22.99 -18.08 23.16
N GLU A 212 22.65 -18.27 24.44
CA GLU A 212 21.65 -17.42 25.10
C GLU A 212 22.14 -15.98 25.21
N ASP A 213 23.44 -15.80 25.55
CA ASP A 213 24.07 -14.48 25.64
C ASP A 213 24.14 -13.80 24.27
N LEU A 214 24.52 -14.51 23.20
CA LEU A 214 24.58 -13.99 21.84
C LEU A 214 23.17 -13.60 21.32
N GLN A 215 22.15 -14.40 21.64
CA GLN A 215 20.77 -14.07 21.25
C GLN A 215 20.24 -12.86 22.00
N GLN A 216 20.56 -12.71 23.27
CA GLN A 216 20.18 -11.54 24.07
C GLN A 216 20.89 -10.29 23.57
N ASP A 217 22.18 -10.36 23.26
CA ASP A 217 22.95 -9.24 22.72
C ASP A 217 22.43 -8.81 21.33
N LEU A 218 22.16 -9.77 20.45
CA LEU A 218 21.53 -9.48 19.17
C LEU A 218 20.17 -8.78 19.32
N ARG A 219 19.30 -9.31 20.18
CA ARG A 219 18.00 -8.70 20.46
C ARG A 219 18.12 -7.30 21.02
N LYS A 220 19.09 -7.07 21.90
CA LYS A 220 19.37 -5.75 22.47
C LYS A 220 19.78 -4.77 21.36
N LYS A 221 20.75 -5.13 20.52
CA LYS A 221 21.24 -4.31 19.41
C LYS A 221 20.14 -3.98 18.40
N LEU A 222 19.31 -4.97 18.04
CA LEU A 222 18.19 -4.77 17.11
C LEU A 222 17.11 -3.87 17.71
N ARG A 223 16.83 -3.99 19.01
CA ARG A 223 15.88 -3.11 19.69
C ARG A 223 16.41 -1.68 19.76
N GLU A 224 17.67 -1.48 20.11
CA GLU A 224 18.31 -0.16 20.12
C GLU A 224 18.28 0.48 18.73
N LYS A 225 18.61 -0.30 17.68
CA LYS A 225 18.56 0.17 16.31
C LYS A 225 17.14 0.56 15.87
N LEU A 226 16.13 -0.26 16.23
CA LEU A 226 14.73 0.00 15.90
C LEU A 226 14.21 1.24 16.63
N THR A 227 14.50 1.38 17.93
CA THR A 227 14.12 2.56 18.73
C THR A 227 14.82 3.82 18.22
N GLY A 228 16.08 3.71 17.82
CA GLY A 228 16.84 4.84 17.25
C GLY A 228 16.34 5.33 15.88
N MET A 229 15.47 4.57 15.20
CA MET A 229 14.80 5.06 13.98
C MET A 229 13.62 6.01 14.27
N VAL A 230 13.06 5.95 15.48
CA VAL A 230 11.93 6.80 15.87
C VAL A 230 12.45 8.19 16.19
N PRO A 231 12.01 9.26 15.50
CA PRO A 231 12.41 10.62 15.81
C PRO A 231 11.94 11.02 17.21
N GLU A 232 12.76 11.79 17.94
CA GLU A 232 12.42 12.27 19.29
C GLU A 232 11.14 13.12 19.30
N GLU A 233 10.88 13.83 18.20
CA GLU A 233 9.68 14.65 18.06
C GLU A 233 8.39 13.83 17.83
N ALA A 234 8.49 12.55 17.48
CA ALA A 234 7.32 11.72 17.16
C ALA A 234 6.33 11.63 18.31
N ASP A 235 6.81 11.63 19.57
CA ASP A 235 5.98 11.60 20.77
C ASP A 235 5.06 12.84 20.91
N ASN A 236 5.35 13.93 20.20
CA ASN A 236 4.53 15.14 20.24
C ASN A 236 3.22 15.03 19.47
N TRP A 237 3.11 14.08 18.54
CA TRP A 237 1.97 13.98 17.61
C TRP A 237 1.51 12.57 17.29
N CYS A 238 2.23 11.53 17.73
CA CYS A 238 1.76 10.14 17.67
C CYS A 238 2.31 9.36 18.87
N THR A 239 1.84 8.12 19.07
CA THR A 239 2.37 7.21 20.09
C THR A 239 3.19 6.12 19.42
N PRO A 240 4.51 6.29 19.26
CA PRO A 240 5.34 5.29 18.61
C PRO A 240 5.59 4.10 19.55
N LYS A 241 5.41 2.91 19.03
CA LYS A 241 5.72 1.64 19.69
C LYS A 241 6.70 0.84 18.86
N THR A 242 7.70 0.24 19.46
CA THR A 242 8.64 -0.65 18.76
C THR A 242 8.38 -2.09 19.16
N ALA A 243 8.34 -3.01 18.17
CA ALA A 243 8.13 -4.43 18.36
C ALA A 243 9.24 -5.25 17.71
N LEU A 244 9.86 -6.15 18.50
CA LEU A 244 10.84 -7.09 18.00
C LEU A 244 10.23 -8.50 18.05
N LEU A 245 9.86 -9.00 16.87
CA LEU A 245 9.19 -10.28 16.66
C LEU A 245 10.21 -11.36 16.26
N ALA A 246 9.82 -12.63 16.25
CA ALA A 246 10.67 -13.72 15.80
C ALA A 246 9.83 -14.78 15.07
N GLY A 247 10.20 -15.09 13.83
CA GLY A 247 9.47 -16.03 12.99
C GLY A 247 9.58 -15.70 11.50
N HIS A 248 8.57 -16.11 10.75
CA HIS A 248 8.46 -15.73 9.34
C HIS A 248 7.85 -14.32 9.22
N PRO A 249 8.52 -13.35 8.57
CA PRO A 249 8.10 -11.94 8.58
C PRO A 249 6.63 -11.73 8.22
N HIS A 250 6.12 -12.34 7.14
CA HIS A 250 4.74 -12.16 6.71
C HIS A 250 3.71 -12.73 7.72
N GLU A 251 4.03 -13.86 8.38
CA GLU A 251 3.15 -14.48 9.37
C GLU A 251 3.10 -13.62 10.65
N GLU A 252 4.27 -13.23 11.16
CA GLU A 252 4.36 -12.47 12.40
C GLU A 252 3.77 -11.06 12.26
N LEU A 253 3.99 -10.37 11.11
CA LEU A 253 3.38 -9.07 10.86
C LEU A 253 1.84 -9.18 10.74
N THR A 254 1.34 -10.18 10.02
CA THR A 254 -0.11 -10.40 9.87
C THR A 254 -0.76 -10.75 11.21
N LYS A 255 -0.13 -11.63 11.99
CA LYS A 255 -0.58 -11.98 13.33
C LYS A 255 -0.55 -10.78 14.28
N TYR A 256 0.51 -9.99 14.24
CA TYR A 256 0.62 -8.77 15.02
C TYR A 256 -0.51 -7.79 14.69
N ALA A 257 -0.80 -7.64 13.39
CA ALA A 257 -1.88 -6.77 12.93
C ALA A 257 -3.26 -7.20 13.47
N VAL A 258 -3.53 -8.52 13.54
CA VAL A 258 -4.78 -9.04 14.13
C VAL A 258 -4.82 -8.78 15.64
N VAL A 259 -3.72 -9.06 16.36
CA VAL A 259 -3.68 -8.96 17.83
C VAL A 259 -3.79 -7.53 18.33
N HIS A 260 -3.28 -6.56 17.56
CA HIS A 260 -3.24 -5.15 17.95
C HIS A 260 -4.26 -4.28 17.19
N ASP A 261 -5.25 -4.91 16.53
CA ASP A 261 -6.30 -4.20 15.77
C ASP A 261 -5.74 -3.13 14.82
N ILE A 262 -4.68 -3.48 14.08
CA ILE A 262 -4.03 -2.58 13.12
C ILE A 262 -4.96 -2.25 11.97
N ASP A 263 -5.07 -0.96 11.64
CA ASP A 263 -5.93 -0.43 10.57
C ASP A 263 -5.21 -0.30 9.23
N LEU A 264 -3.88 -0.16 9.25
CA LEU A 264 -3.04 -0.04 8.06
C LEU A 264 -1.68 -0.69 8.29
N ILE A 265 -1.24 -1.53 7.34
CA ILE A 265 0.15 -2.02 7.31
C ILE A 265 0.91 -1.24 6.23
N VAL A 266 2.11 -0.73 6.57
CA VAL A 266 3.00 -0.03 5.64
C VAL A 266 4.29 -0.84 5.48
N LEU A 267 4.64 -1.17 4.23
CA LEU A 267 5.80 -2.00 3.92
C LEU A 267 6.63 -1.42 2.77
N GLY A 268 7.94 -1.63 2.83
CA GLY A 268 8.80 -1.45 1.67
C GLY A 268 8.53 -2.54 0.62
N VAL A 269 8.56 -2.18 -0.67
CA VAL A 269 8.36 -3.16 -1.76
C VAL A 269 9.55 -4.13 -1.86
N ARG A 270 10.78 -3.64 -1.60
CA ARG A 270 12.02 -4.43 -1.66
C ARG A 270 12.68 -4.51 -0.29
N GLY A 271 13.26 -5.65 0.01
CA GLY A 271 14.07 -5.85 1.21
C GLY A 271 15.57 -5.89 0.89
N HIS A 272 16.38 -6.17 1.90
CA HIS A 272 17.85 -6.23 1.82
C HIS A 272 18.40 -7.20 0.76
N SER A 273 17.69 -8.23 0.39
CA SER A 273 18.18 -9.29 -0.49
C SER A 273 17.94 -9.05 -1.99
N LEU A 274 17.23 -8.00 -2.36
CA LEU A 274 16.83 -7.77 -3.75
C LEU A 274 17.61 -6.62 -4.39
N VAL A 275 18.50 -6.96 -5.32
CA VAL A 275 19.29 -6.00 -6.12
C VAL A 275 18.55 -5.60 -7.40
N GLU A 276 17.60 -6.39 -7.87
CA GLU A 276 16.89 -6.16 -9.13
C GLU A 276 15.61 -5.33 -8.93
N THR A 277 15.45 -4.31 -9.75
CA THR A 277 14.38 -3.29 -9.66
C THR A 277 12.95 -3.79 -9.93
N LEU A 278 12.80 -4.99 -10.50
CA LEU A 278 11.50 -5.52 -10.95
C LEU A 278 10.86 -6.56 -10.00
N PHE A 279 11.49 -6.85 -8.87
CA PHE A 279 10.97 -7.85 -7.94
C PHE A 279 10.28 -7.22 -6.73
N VAL A 280 9.14 -7.76 -6.35
CA VAL A 280 8.46 -7.49 -5.08
C VAL A 280 9.03 -8.46 -4.04
N GLY A 281 9.34 -7.96 -2.84
CA GLY A 281 9.81 -8.78 -1.75
C GLY A 281 8.77 -9.84 -1.34
N SER A 282 9.23 -11.03 -1.01
CA SER A 282 8.36 -12.15 -0.63
C SER A 282 7.48 -11.83 0.58
N THR A 283 7.96 -11.01 1.50
CA THR A 283 7.19 -10.55 2.67
C THR A 283 6.05 -9.66 2.24
N THR A 284 6.30 -8.64 1.43
CA THR A 284 5.28 -7.68 0.97
C THR A 284 4.22 -8.37 0.12
N ASP A 285 4.61 -9.23 -0.83
CA ASP A 285 3.68 -10.03 -1.64
C ASP A 285 2.74 -10.88 -0.76
N ARG A 286 3.28 -11.57 0.24
CA ARG A 286 2.49 -12.43 1.12
C ARG A 286 1.61 -11.63 2.08
N VAL A 287 2.10 -10.52 2.63
CA VAL A 287 1.30 -9.65 3.52
C VAL A 287 0.13 -9.06 2.73
N VAL A 288 0.35 -8.53 1.53
CA VAL A 288 -0.74 -8.01 0.68
C VAL A 288 -1.83 -9.06 0.43
N ARG A 289 -1.45 -10.35 0.31
CA ARG A 289 -2.40 -11.46 0.13
C ARG A 289 -3.15 -11.86 1.41
N GLN A 290 -2.61 -11.59 2.59
CA GLN A 290 -3.09 -12.19 3.85
C GLN A 290 -3.49 -11.17 4.91
N ALA A 291 -3.11 -9.91 4.78
CA ALA A 291 -3.35 -8.89 5.78
C ALA A 291 -4.85 -8.74 6.15
N PRO A 292 -5.17 -8.49 7.41
CA PRO A 292 -6.55 -8.26 7.86
C PRO A 292 -7.06 -6.85 7.52
N CYS A 293 -6.17 -5.95 7.08
CA CYS A 293 -6.40 -4.54 6.81
C CYS A 293 -5.74 -4.13 5.49
N PRO A 294 -5.97 -2.90 4.98
CA PRO A 294 -5.25 -2.35 3.84
C PRO A 294 -3.74 -2.38 4.01
N VAL A 295 -3.03 -2.43 2.88
CA VAL A 295 -1.57 -2.43 2.85
C VAL A 295 -1.07 -1.31 1.94
N LEU A 296 -0.25 -0.41 2.48
CA LEU A 296 0.50 0.58 1.72
C LEU A 296 1.89 0.01 1.40
N SER A 297 2.17 -0.20 0.13
CA SER A 297 3.49 -0.63 -0.34
C SER A 297 4.27 0.55 -0.91
N VAL A 298 5.48 0.77 -0.42
CA VAL A 298 6.31 1.94 -0.72
C VAL A 298 7.63 1.47 -1.35
N ARG A 299 8.05 2.16 -2.41
CA ARG A 299 9.31 1.89 -3.10
C ARG A 299 10.19 3.13 -3.08
N ALA A 300 11.44 2.99 -2.63
CA ALA A 300 12.43 4.04 -2.79
C ALA A 300 12.82 4.16 -4.28
N THR A 301 12.59 5.33 -4.85
CA THR A 301 13.02 5.68 -6.20
C THR A 301 14.38 6.37 -6.15
N ALA A 302 15.10 6.43 -7.27
CA ALA A 302 16.39 7.12 -7.33
C ALA A 302 16.32 8.61 -6.94
N ASN A 303 15.12 9.22 -7.03
CA ASN A 303 14.88 10.61 -6.64
C ASN A 303 14.57 10.77 -5.15
N SER A 304 14.01 9.76 -4.49
CA SER A 304 13.72 9.81 -3.04
C SER A 304 14.96 9.66 -2.15
N VAL A 305 16.07 9.17 -2.70
CA VAL A 305 17.34 8.99 -1.96
C VAL A 305 18.20 10.27 -1.94
N LYS A 306 17.86 11.30 -2.73
CA LYS A 306 18.70 12.52 -2.87
C LYS A 306 18.44 13.61 -1.83
N GLU A 307 17.49 13.45 -0.93
CA GLU A 307 17.21 14.43 0.14
C GLU A 307 17.63 13.91 1.52
N GLU A 308 18.88 13.45 1.67
CA GLU A 308 19.52 13.49 2.98
C GLU A 308 19.88 14.95 3.26
N PRO A 309 19.38 15.58 4.34
CA PRO A 309 19.93 16.86 4.77
C PRO A 309 21.36 16.60 5.19
N GLY A 310 22.28 17.20 4.46
CA GLY A 310 23.68 17.26 4.83
C GLY A 310 23.84 17.83 6.24
N THR A 311 24.58 17.09 7.04
CA THR A 311 25.34 17.46 8.26
C THR A 311 25.07 18.82 8.85
#